data_c7098c5c2ad42b4dd0330225211faafd
#
_entry.id   c7098c5c2ad42b4dd0330225211faafd
#
_cell.length_a   1.000
_cell.length_b   1.000
_cell.length_c   1.000
_cell.angle_alpha   90.00
_cell.angle_beta   90.00
_cell.angle_gamma   90.00
#
_symmetry.space_group_name_H-M   'P 1'
#
loop_
_entity.id
_entity.type
_entity.pdbx_description
1 polymer ?
#
loop_
_entity_poly.entity_id
_entity_poly.type
_entity_poly.pdbx_seq_one_letter_code
_entity_poly.pdbx_strand_id
1 'polypeptide(L)'
;MAICDFGEVSFPGPRQAKPDTKRFVARDTDNPMAERKIRVLIAKPGLDGHDRGAKVIARALRDAGMEVIYTGLRQTPEMIASAAAQEDVDVIGLSILSGAHNTLCPRLMELLREKGMNDVTVLIGGIIPEADIPALKQGGIAEVFQPGTPTQAIVDFIRQRISTAPRGI
;
A
#
# COMPACT_ATOMS: atom_id res chain seq x y z
N MET A 1 21.55 -29.56 76.99
CA MET A 1 21.32 -28.19 76.59
C MET A 1 22.26 -27.93 75.39
N ALA A 2 21.81 -28.26 74.20
CA ALA A 2 22.60 -28.17 72.98
C ALA A 2 22.01 -27.07 72.09
N ILE A 3 22.75 -26.04 71.83
CA ILE A 3 22.40 -24.90 71.00
C ILE A 3 22.77 -25.28 69.57
N CYS A 4 21.74 -25.40 68.70
CA CYS A 4 21.93 -25.62 67.27
C CYS A 4 22.39 -24.32 66.60
N ASP A 5 23.56 -24.39 66.00
CA ASP A 5 24.17 -23.37 65.19
C ASP A 5 23.50 -23.40 63.80
N PHE A 6 22.74 -22.33 63.45
CA PHE A 6 22.17 -22.17 62.13
C PHE A 6 23.18 -21.46 61.23
N GLY A 7 23.83 -22.24 60.40
CA GLY A 7 24.70 -21.71 59.32
C GLY A 7 23.97 -20.76 58.42
N GLU A 8 24.54 -19.57 58.22
CA GLU A 8 24.11 -18.57 57.26
C GLU A 8 24.21 -19.11 55.82
N VAL A 9 23.06 -19.25 55.17
CA VAL A 9 22.98 -19.56 53.77
C VAL A 9 23.14 -18.24 52.99
N SER A 10 24.33 -18.00 52.46
CA SER A 10 24.60 -16.87 51.57
C SER A 10 23.95 -17.11 50.22
N PHE A 11 22.91 -16.31 49.91
CA PHE A 11 22.33 -16.25 48.57
C PHE A 11 23.20 -15.37 47.67
N PRO A 12 23.63 -15.82 46.48
CA PRO A 12 24.27 -14.96 45.51
C PRO A 12 23.27 -13.95 44.99
N GLY A 13 23.59 -12.67 45.15
CA GLY A 13 22.78 -11.54 44.66
C GLY A 13 22.55 -11.59 43.15
N PRO A 14 21.51 -10.91 42.66
CA PRO A 14 21.15 -10.94 41.25
C PRO A 14 22.27 -10.39 40.39
N ARG A 15 22.73 -11.20 39.43
CA ARG A 15 23.68 -10.77 38.42
C ARG A 15 23.02 -9.65 37.61
N GLN A 16 23.55 -8.46 37.75
CA GLN A 16 23.21 -7.34 36.88
C GLN A 16 23.58 -7.73 35.45
N ALA A 17 22.57 -8.03 34.64
CA ALA A 17 22.70 -8.11 33.21
C ALA A 17 23.06 -6.71 32.69
N LYS A 18 24.25 -6.57 32.14
CA LYS A 18 24.67 -5.38 31.42
C LYS A 18 23.71 -5.17 30.30
N PRO A 19 23.19 -3.95 30.07
CA PRO A 19 22.38 -3.68 28.89
C PRO A 19 23.24 -3.88 27.66
N ASP A 20 22.82 -4.81 26.81
CA ASP A 20 23.46 -5.10 25.53
C ASP A 20 23.09 -3.94 24.56
N THR A 21 23.77 -2.83 24.76
CA THR A 21 23.74 -1.64 23.92
C THR A 21 24.57 -1.97 22.68
N LYS A 22 23.95 -2.55 21.66
CA LYS A 22 24.30 -2.46 20.24
C LYS A 22 23.57 -3.53 19.42
N ARG A 23 22.25 -3.49 19.43
CA ARG A 23 21.52 -3.90 18.24
C ARG A 23 20.95 -2.65 17.60
N PHE A 24 21.86 -1.80 17.18
CA PHE A 24 21.60 -0.84 16.13
C PHE A 24 21.25 -1.68 14.90
N VAL A 25 19.97 -1.88 14.66
CA VAL A 25 19.50 -2.35 13.36
C VAL A 25 19.95 -1.26 12.40
N ALA A 26 21.08 -1.49 11.75
CA ALA A 26 21.49 -0.72 10.60
C ALA A 26 20.28 -0.77 9.64
N ARG A 27 19.64 0.36 9.47
CA ARG A 27 18.77 0.58 8.33
C ARG A 27 19.71 0.38 7.14
N ASP A 28 19.38 -0.57 6.27
CA ASP A 28 20.05 -0.76 4.98
C ASP A 28 19.84 0.50 4.13
N THR A 29 20.49 1.60 4.51
CA THR A 29 20.50 2.88 3.77
C THR A 29 21.71 3.03 2.87
N ASP A 30 22.58 2.01 2.78
CA ASP A 30 23.85 2.10 2.03
C ASP A 30 23.93 1.17 0.84
N ASN A 31 22.80 0.78 0.22
CA ASN A 31 22.82 0.24 -1.13
C ASN A 31 22.19 1.26 -2.09
N PRO A 32 22.98 2.12 -2.76
CA PRO A 32 22.45 3.10 -3.71
C PRO A 32 21.85 2.46 -4.97
N MET A 33 21.84 1.13 -5.08
CA MET A 33 21.27 0.32 -6.16
C MET A 33 20.13 -0.59 -5.70
N ALA A 34 19.63 -0.46 -4.48
CA ALA A 34 18.37 -1.11 -4.12
C ALA A 34 17.26 -0.43 -4.89
N GLU A 35 16.83 -1.01 -6.01
CA GLU A 35 15.65 -0.56 -6.74
C GLU A 35 14.48 -0.43 -5.75
N ARG A 36 14.05 0.82 -5.53
CA ARG A 36 12.91 1.09 -4.65
C ARG A 36 11.71 0.30 -5.17
N LYS A 37 11.15 -0.55 -4.33
CA LYS A 37 9.95 -1.31 -4.69
C LYS A 37 8.80 -0.36 -5.00
N ILE A 38 8.10 -0.62 -6.09
CA ILE A 38 6.88 0.12 -6.43
C ILE A 38 5.84 -0.14 -5.34
N ARG A 39 5.33 0.93 -4.73
CA ARG A 39 4.31 0.86 -3.68
C ARG A 39 2.93 1.08 -4.27
N VAL A 40 2.04 0.10 -4.11
CA VAL A 40 0.70 0.08 -4.70
C VAL A 40 -0.36 0.01 -3.62
N LEU A 41 -1.25 0.98 -3.57
CA LEU A 41 -2.44 0.94 -2.74
C LEU A 41 -3.60 0.33 -3.54
N ILE A 42 -4.17 -0.76 -3.05
CA ILE A 42 -5.39 -1.34 -3.61
C ILE A 42 -6.56 -0.99 -2.71
N ALA A 43 -7.51 -0.25 -3.24
CA ALA A 43 -8.67 0.22 -2.50
C ALA A 43 -9.98 -0.18 -3.17
N LYS A 44 -11.00 -0.37 -2.34
CA LYS A 44 -12.36 -0.65 -2.79
C LYS A 44 -13.29 0.43 -2.26
N PRO A 45 -13.51 1.51 -3.04
CA PRO A 45 -14.40 2.58 -2.65
C PRO A 45 -15.87 2.18 -2.74
N GLY A 46 -16.69 2.84 -1.93
CA GLY A 46 -18.12 2.62 -1.90
C GLY A 46 -18.57 1.42 -1.08
N LEU A 47 -19.83 1.03 -1.20
CA LEU A 47 -20.49 0.04 -0.35
C LEU A 47 -20.46 -1.39 -0.91
N ASP A 48 -19.88 -1.58 -2.09
CA ASP A 48 -19.80 -2.90 -2.74
C ASP A 48 -18.87 -3.85 -1.96
N GLY A 49 -19.38 -5.06 -1.68
CA GLY A 49 -18.67 -6.10 -0.93
C GLY A 49 -17.87 -7.10 -1.79
N HIS A 50 -17.87 -6.96 -3.13
CA HIS A 50 -17.21 -7.91 -4.04
C HIS A 50 -15.70 -7.65 -4.13
N ASP A 51 -14.93 -8.15 -3.17
CA ASP A 51 -13.49 -7.87 -3.02
C ASP A 51 -12.56 -8.92 -3.64
N ARG A 52 -13.10 -10.04 -4.15
CA ARG A 52 -12.31 -11.14 -4.67
C ARG A 52 -11.35 -10.69 -5.78
N GLY A 53 -11.82 -9.86 -6.72
CA GLY A 53 -10.99 -9.32 -7.81
C GLY A 53 -9.85 -8.46 -7.27
N ALA A 54 -10.13 -7.55 -6.33
CA ALA A 54 -9.13 -6.70 -5.70
C ALA A 54 -8.04 -7.52 -4.98
N LYS A 55 -8.43 -8.58 -4.27
CA LYS A 55 -7.50 -9.49 -3.58
C LYS A 55 -6.62 -10.28 -4.55
N VAL A 56 -7.18 -10.73 -5.68
CA VAL A 56 -6.41 -11.44 -6.73
C VAL A 56 -5.35 -10.52 -7.31
N ILE A 57 -5.72 -9.29 -7.66
CA ILE A 57 -4.77 -8.29 -8.18
C ILE A 57 -3.71 -7.95 -7.13
N ALA A 58 -4.10 -7.70 -5.88
CA ALA A 58 -3.15 -7.42 -4.80
C ALA A 58 -2.13 -8.55 -4.63
N ARG A 59 -2.55 -9.81 -4.75
CA ARG A 59 -1.64 -10.96 -4.71
C ARG A 59 -0.70 -10.97 -5.91
N ALA A 60 -1.23 -10.82 -7.12
CA ALA A 60 -0.41 -10.84 -8.34
C ALA A 60 0.67 -9.73 -8.33
N LEU A 61 0.35 -8.55 -7.84
CA LEU A 61 1.30 -7.45 -7.70
C LEU A 61 2.39 -7.75 -6.67
N ARG A 62 2.04 -8.38 -5.53
CA ARG A 62 3.03 -8.86 -4.55
C ARG A 62 3.95 -9.93 -5.13
N ASP A 63 3.37 -10.90 -5.83
CA ASP A 63 4.13 -11.98 -6.48
C ASP A 63 5.08 -11.42 -7.56
N ALA A 64 4.74 -10.26 -8.14
CA ALA A 64 5.58 -9.49 -9.06
C ALA A 64 6.66 -8.62 -8.36
N GLY A 65 6.77 -8.69 -7.03
CA GLY A 65 7.80 -7.98 -6.23
C GLY A 65 7.43 -6.57 -5.79
N MET A 66 6.18 -6.12 -6.01
CA MET A 66 5.70 -4.81 -5.55
C MET A 66 5.29 -4.84 -4.07
N GLU A 67 5.39 -3.70 -3.39
CA GLU A 67 4.84 -3.53 -2.05
C GLU A 67 3.37 -3.14 -2.17
N VAL A 68 2.47 -3.97 -1.66
CA VAL A 68 1.02 -3.79 -1.84
C VAL A 68 0.31 -3.58 -0.52
N ILE A 69 -0.35 -2.43 -0.40
CA ILE A 69 -1.21 -2.06 0.72
C ILE A 69 -2.67 -2.28 0.29
N TYR A 70 -3.40 -3.13 1.00
CA TYR A 70 -4.82 -3.34 0.76
C TYR A 70 -5.63 -2.69 1.88
N THR A 71 -6.41 -1.67 1.54
CA THR A 71 -7.16 -0.86 2.55
C THR A 71 -8.45 -1.51 3.02
N GLY A 72 -8.88 -2.61 2.39
CA GLY A 72 -10.13 -3.25 2.73
C GLY A 72 -11.34 -2.69 1.97
N LEU A 73 -12.53 -3.05 2.49
CA LEU A 73 -13.83 -2.69 1.91
C LEU A 73 -14.32 -1.32 2.41
N ARG A 74 -15.30 -0.75 1.71
CA ARG A 74 -16.09 0.42 2.13
C ARG A 74 -15.23 1.66 2.40
N GLN A 75 -14.24 1.88 1.58
CA GLN A 75 -13.38 3.05 1.68
C GLN A 75 -14.07 4.29 1.09
N THR A 76 -13.91 5.43 1.76
CA THR A 76 -14.26 6.72 1.16
C THR A 76 -13.08 7.29 0.37
N PRO A 77 -13.29 8.21 -0.59
CA PRO A 77 -12.20 8.89 -1.29
C PRO A 77 -11.21 9.57 -0.32
N GLU A 78 -11.71 10.14 0.79
CA GLU A 78 -10.91 10.79 1.82
C GLU A 78 -10.00 9.79 2.55
N MET A 79 -10.53 8.60 2.89
CA MET A 79 -9.74 7.53 3.52
C MET A 79 -8.65 7.03 2.57
N ILE A 80 -8.98 6.85 1.29
CA ILE A 80 -8.03 6.39 0.27
C ILE A 80 -6.92 7.41 0.07
N ALA A 81 -7.26 8.70 -0.09
CA ALA A 81 -6.28 9.77 -0.26
C ALA A 81 -5.38 9.92 0.98
N SER A 82 -5.94 9.74 2.19
CA SER A 82 -5.15 9.79 3.43
C SER A 82 -4.21 8.60 3.56
N ALA A 83 -4.68 7.39 3.28
CA ALA A 83 -3.84 6.19 3.28
C ALA A 83 -2.73 6.28 2.23
N ALA A 84 -3.06 6.78 1.02
CA ALA A 84 -2.08 6.97 -0.04
C ALA A 84 -0.95 7.93 0.37
N ALA A 85 -1.30 9.03 1.05
CA ALA A 85 -0.31 9.99 1.54
C ALA A 85 0.53 9.42 2.68
N GLN A 86 -0.07 8.70 3.62
CA GLN A 86 0.63 8.08 4.76
C GLN A 86 1.62 7.00 4.31
N GLU A 87 1.22 6.22 3.31
CA GLU A 87 2.02 5.12 2.79
C GLU A 87 2.97 5.53 1.66
N ASP A 88 2.98 6.79 1.24
CA ASP A 88 3.83 7.32 0.16
C ASP A 88 3.81 6.41 -1.09
N VAL A 89 2.61 6.14 -1.62
CA VAL A 89 2.40 5.19 -2.70
C VAL A 89 2.68 5.78 -4.07
N ASP A 90 3.13 4.92 -4.99
CA ASP A 90 3.36 5.28 -6.40
C ASP A 90 2.10 5.10 -7.24
N VAL A 91 1.26 4.13 -6.85
CA VAL A 91 0.08 3.72 -7.62
C VAL A 91 -1.11 3.51 -6.70
N ILE A 92 -2.28 3.94 -7.13
CA ILE A 92 -3.57 3.62 -6.51
C ILE A 92 -4.39 2.79 -7.49
N GLY A 93 -4.76 1.58 -7.12
CA GLY A 93 -5.68 0.73 -7.85
C GLY A 93 -7.06 0.71 -7.18
N LEU A 94 -8.07 1.20 -7.89
CA LEU A 94 -9.45 1.22 -7.43
C LEU A 94 -10.23 0.04 -8.00
N SER A 95 -10.92 -0.72 -7.16
CA SER A 95 -11.84 -1.77 -7.61
C SER A 95 -13.27 -1.30 -7.47
N ILE A 96 -13.93 -0.98 -8.59
CA ILE A 96 -15.26 -0.40 -8.63
C ILE A 96 -16.20 -1.26 -9.49
N LEU A 97 -17.24 -1.82 -8.88
CA LEU A 97 -18.27 -2.61 -9.56
C LEU A 97 -19.68 -2.00 -9.43
N SER A 98 -19.84 -0.95 -8.66
CA SER A 98 -21.12 -0.36 -8.27
C SER A 98 -21.62 0.76 -9.20
N GLY A 99 -20.93 1.07 -10.30
CA GLY A 99 -21.27 2.20 -11.16
C GLY A 99 -20.98 3.59 -10.55
N ALA A 100 -20.43 3.64 -9.34
CA ALA A 100 -20.15 4.90 -8.63
C ALA A 100 -18.85 5.60 -9.08
N HIS A 101 -18.20 5.12 -10.14
CA HIS A 101 -16.94 5.67 -10.64
C HIS A 101 -17.05 7.16 -11.03
N ASN A 102 -18.18 7.57 -11.60
CA ASN A 102 -18.38 8.96 -12.01
C ASN A 102 -18.41 9.97 -10.85
N THR A 103 -18.70 9.52 -9.64
CA THR A 103 -18.69 10.35 -8.42
C THR A 103 -17.40 10.19 -7.62
N LEU A 104 -16.94 8.94 -7.46
CA LEU A 104 -15.83 8.64 -6.59
C LEU A 104 -14.47 9.04 -7.18
N CYS A 105 -14.30 8.86 -8.50
CA CYS A 105 -13.00 9.15 -9.13
C CYS A 105 -12.68 10.64 -9.18
N PRO A 106 -13.58 11.55 -9.61
CA PRO A 106 -13.31 12.98 -9.58
C PRO A 106 -12.98 13.48 -8.17
N ARG A 107 -13.75 13.01 -7.17
CA ARG A 107 -13.51 13.39 -5.76
C ARG A 107 -12.16 12.93 -5.26
N LEU A 108 -11.75 11.70 -5.57
CA LEU A 108 -10.43 11.21 -5.21
C LEU A 108 -9.32 12.00 -5.89
N MET A 109 -9.45 12.29 -7.19
CA MET A 109 -8.45 13.07 -7.93
C MET A 109 -8.28 14.49 -7.38
N GLU A 110 -9.39 15.13 -6.95
CA GLU A 110 -9.37 16.42 -6.26
C GLU A 110 -8.58 16.33 -4.95
N LEU A 111 -8.89 15.35 -4.09
CA LEU A 111 -8.22 15.15 -2.81
C LEU A 111 -6.72 14.85 -2.96
N LEU A 112 -6.33 14.09 -3.99
CA LEU A 112 -4.92 13.84 -4.27
C LEU A 112 -4.18 15.12 -4.67
N ARG A 113 -4.81 15.99 -5.50
CA ARG A 113 -4.25 17.30 -5.84
C ARG A 113 -4.11 18.21 -4.62
N GLU A 114 -5.15 18.27 -3.76
CA GLU A 114 -5.11 19.05 -2.50
C GLU A 114 -3.95 18.61 -1.59
N LYS A 115 -3.62 17.31 -1.61
CA LYS A 115 -2.49 16.75 -0.84
C LYS A 115 -1.14 16.84 -1.56
N GLY A 116 -1.08 17.44 -2.74
CA GLY A 116 0.15 17.55 -3.53
C GLY A 116 0.62 16.25 -4.18
N MET A 117 -0.25 15.23 -4.26
CA MET A 117 0.07 13.91 -4.82
C MET A 117 -0.25 13.84 -6.33
N ASN A 118 0.30 14.77 -7.11
CA ASN A 118 0.00 14.88 -8.54
C ASN A 118 0.70 13.82 -9.40
N ASP A 119 1.73 13.20 -8.89
CA ASP A 119 2.57 12.20 -9.55
C ASP A 119 2.08 10.76 -9.32
N VAL A 120 1.11 10.56 -8.46
CA VAL A 120 0.54 9.24 -8.19
C VAL A 120 -0.30 8.76 -9.37
N THR A 121 -0.01 7.56 -9.84
CA THR A 121 -0.75 6.91 -10.92
C THR A 121 -2.04 6.27 -10.40
N VAL A 122 -3.21 6.69 -10.88
CA VAL A 122 -4.50 6.11 -10.48
C VAL A 122 -5.04 5.20 -11.58
N LEU A 123 -5.37 3.96 -11.20
CA LEU A 123 -5.90 2.91 -12.06
C LEU A 123 -7.28 2.47 -11.57
N ILE A 124 -8.14 2.06 -12.48
CA ILE A 124 -9.45 1.49 -12.15
C ILE A 124 -9.54 0.08 -12.69
N GLY A 125 -10.00 -0.84 -11.85
CA GLY A 125 -10.43 -2.17 -12.25
C GLY A 125 -11.91 -2.36 -11.94
N GLY A 126 -12.66 -2.91 -12.88
CA GLY A 126 -14.08 -3.18 -12.66
C GLY A 126 -14.92 -3.11 -13.93
N ILE A 127 -16.23 -3.19 -13.76
CA ILE A 127 -17.18 -3.08 -14.88
C ILE A 127 -17.47 -1.60 -15.12
N ILE A 128 -16.74 -1.01 -16.06
CA ILE A 128 -16.89 0.40 -16.46
C ILE A 128 -17.44 0.48 -17.87
N PRO A 129 -18.53 1.21 -18.13
CA PRO A 129 -19.03 1.43 -19.48
C PRO A 129 -17.96 2.07 -20.36
N GLU A 130 -17.81 1.60 -21.59
CA GLU A 130 -16.79 2.14 -22.52
C GLU A 130 -16.99 3.63 -22.79
N ALA A 131 -18.25 4.10 -22.78
CA ALA A 131 -18.59 5.51 -22.96
C ALA A 131 -18.00 6.42 -21.85
N ASP A 132 -17.78 5.89 -20.65
CA ASP A 132 -17.30 6.67 -19.51
C ASP A 132 -15.75 6.71 -19.44
N ILE A 133 -15.07 5.78 -20.11
CA ILE A 133 -13.60 5.66 -20.07
C ILE A 133 -12.89 6.95 -20.55
N PRO A 134 -13.30 7.61 -21.64
CA PRO A 134 -12.65 8.85 -22.07
C PRO A 134 -12.73 9.97 -21.02
N ALA A 135 -13.88 10.12 -20.38
CA ALA A 135 -14.06 11.12 -19.32
C ALA A 135 -13.19 10.83 -18.09
N LEU A 136 -13.10 9.56 -17.68
CA LEU A 136 -12.24 9.14 -16.60
C LEU A 136 -10.76 9.42 -16.88
N LYS A 137 -10.27 9.11 -18.08
CA LYS A 137 -8.92 9.39 -18.51
C LYS A 137 -8.62 10.91 -18.55
N GLN A 138 -9.56 11.71 -19.04
CA GLN A 138 -9.46 13.18 -18.98
C GLN A 138 -9.44 13.71 -17.54
N GLY A 139 -10.13 13.02 -16.63
CA GLY A 139 -10.13 13.32 -15.19
C GLY A 139 -8.82 12.98 -14.46
N GLY A 140 -7.89 12.29 -15.13
CA GLY A 140 -6.57 11.95 -14.57
C GLY A 140 -6.39 10.45 -14.24
N ILE A 141 -7.36 9.59 -14.58
CA ILE A 141 -7.20 8.15 -14.47
C ILE A 141 -6.26 7.66 -15.57
N ALA A 142 -5.19 6.97 -15.18
CA ALA A 142 -4.16 6.54 -16.13
C ALA A 142 -4.63 5.37 -17.02
N GLU A 143 -5.35 4.40 -16.45
CA GLU A 143 -5.91 3.27 -17.22
C GLU A 143 -7.11 2.65 -16.52
N VAL A 144 -7.98 2.01 -17.32
CA VAL A 144 -9.16 1.26 -16.87
C VAL A 144 -9.04 -0.19 -17.35
N PHE A 145 -9.05 -1.12 -16.40
CA PHE A 145 -8.96 -2.55 -16.67
C PHE A 145 -10.32 -3.23 -16.51
N GLN A 146 -10.83 -3.76 -17.61
CA GLN A 146 -12.10 -4.47 -17.64
C GLN A 146 -11.96 -5.90 -17.06
N PRO A 147 -13.06 -6.53 -16.60
CA PRO A 147 -13.04 -7.92 -16.17
C PRO A 147 -12.49 -8.84 -17.26
N GLY A 148 -11.64 -9.79 -16.86
CA GLY A 148 -10.95 -10.69 -17.79
C GLY A 148 -9.59 -10.19 -18.27
N THR A 149 -9.18 -8.96 -17.94
CA THR A 149 -7.82 -8.49 -18.20
C THR A 149 -6.82 -9.39 -17.46
N PRO A 150 -5.80 -9.95 -18.14
CA PRO A 150 -4.78 -10.75 -17.49
C PRO A 150 -4.05 -9.93 -16.41
N THR A 151 -3.81 -10.52 -15.25
CA THR A 151 -3.10 -9.85 -14.14
C THR A 151 -1.70 -9.40 -14.55
N GLN A 152 -1.04 -10.15 -15.43
CA GLN A 152 0.26 -9.80 -15.97
C GLN A 152 0.25 -8.48 -16.75
N ALA A 153 -0.81 -8.22 -17.52
CA ALA A 153 -0.95 -6.96 -18.26
C ALA A 153 -1.02 -5.76 -17.31
N ILE A 154 -1.65 -5.91 -16.15
CA ILE A 154 -1.72 -4.86 -15.11
C ILE A 154 -0.33 -4.66 -14.49
N VAL A 155 0.39 -5.73 -14.18
CA VAL A 155 1.77 -5.68 -13.65
C VAL A 155 2.69 -4.94 -14.63
N ASP A 156 2.65 -5.31 -15.90
CA ASP A 156 3.52 -4.74 -16.94
C ASP A 156 3.21 -3.26 -17.16
N PHE A 157 1.93 -2.89 -17.18
CA PHE A 157 1.50 -1.49 -17.26
C PHE A 157 2.07 -0.65 -16.11
N ILE A 158 1.94 -1.13 -14.88
CA ILE A 158 2.44 -0.42 -13.69
C ILE A 158 3.96 -0.24 -13.78
N ARG A 159 4.70 -1.29 -14.12
CA ARG A 159 6.16 -1.23 -14.26
C ARG A 159 6.58 -0.22 -15.32
N GLN A 160 5.98 -0.28 -16.49
CA GLN A 160 6.26 0.65 -17.58
C GLN A 160 5.95 2.09 -17.17
N ARG A 161 4.81 2.32 -16.54
CA ARG A 161 4.37 3.67 -16.16
C ARG A 161 5.31 4.30 -15.14
N ILE A 162 5.71 3.54 -14.12
CA ILE A 162 6.58 4.05 -13.05
C ILE A 162 8.02 4.23 -13.54
N SER A 163 8.52 3.36 -14.43
CA SER A 163 9.86 3.52 -15.01
C SER A 163 10.00 4.75 -15.92
N THR A 164 8.88 5.21 -16.52
CA THR A 164 8.87 6.39 -17.42
C THR A 164 8.55 7.69 -16.71
N ALA A 165 8.08 7.65 -15.46
CA ALA A 165 7.76 8.83 -14.67
C ALA A 165 8.60 8.83 -13.37
N PRO A 166 9.90 9.21 -13.42
CA PRO A 166 10.66 9.41 -12.21
C PRO A 166 10.01 10.54 -11.41
N ARG A 167 9.78 10.30 -10.11
CA ARG A 167 9.33 11.37 -9.21
C ARG A 167 10.37 12.48 -9.22
N GLY A 168 9.92 13.70 -9.48
CA GLY A 168 10.76 14.88 -9.27
C GLY A 168 11.28 14.89 -7.83
N ILE A 169 12.57 15.05 -7.71
CA ILE A 169 13.31 15.23 -6.45
C ILE A 169 12.89 16.56 -5.84
#